data_56d1d00fcfb49a1a7873b90b236ca2a9
#
_entry.id   56d1d00fcfb49a1a7873b90b236ca2a9
#
_cell.length_a   1.000
_cell.length_b   1.000
_cell.length_c   1.000
_cell.angle_alpha   90.00
_cell.angle_beta   90.00
_cell.angle_gamma   90.00
#
_symmetry.space_group_name_H-M   'P 1'
#
loop_
_entity.id
_entity.type
_entity.pdbx_description
1 polymer ?
#
loop_
_entity_poly.entity_id
_entity_poly.type
_entity_poly.pdbx_seq_one_letter_code
_entity_poly.pdbx_strand_id
1 'polypeptide(L)'
;VSNHPSSDLRTLVARLGGKWSGTTAMCHCPAHADRTPSLAIRQGDRGILVTCHAGCDATDVLRALRRIAELPTIGPADVSGLQARQSSAYLAIWQAGRQIEGTLAERYVRQVRNIWAPLDDLRYHPRCPRGQGRLVQFQPALLVAMRRAGEIVAIQRIFLDPSTAHYTEKLVLGRAIGAAWTN
;
A
#
# COMPACT_ATOMS: atom_id res chain seq x y z
N VAL A 1 10.27 -4.47 24.68
CA VAL A 1 9.51 -3.25 24.98
C VAL A 1 8.06 -3.56 24.63
N SER A 2 7.20 -3.61 25.69
CA SER A 2 5.77 -3.93 25.54
C SER A 2 5.07 -2.73 24.90
N ASN A 3 4.71 -2.83 23.65
CA ASN A 3 4.07 -1.78 22.86
C ASN A 3 2.55 -1.75 23.15
N HIS A 4 2.18 -1.55 24.41
CA HIS A 4 0.78 -1.44 24.83
C HIS A 4 0.19 -0.09 24.38
N PRO A 5 -1.05 -0.07 23.90
CA PRO A 5 -1.71 1.16 23.48
C PRO A 5 -1.90 2.10 24.69
N SER A 6 -1.54 3.38 24.51
CA SER A 6 -1.75 4.44 25.51
C SER A 6 -3.25 4.65 25.80
N SER A 7 -3.57 5.28 26.95
CA SER A 7 -4.95 5.66 27.29
C SER A 7 -5.60 6.52 26.21
N ASP A 8 -4.84 7.48 25.68
CA ASP A 8 -5.30 8.41 24.64
C ASP A 8 -5.60 7.69 23.32
N LEU A 9 -4.75 6.71 22.96
CA LEU A 9 -5.00 5.89 21.78
C LEU A 9 -6.23 5.01 21.96
N ARG A 10 -6.47 4.47 23.16
CA ARG A 10 -7.69 3.70 23.44
C ARG A 10 -8.95 4.56 23.32
N THR A 11 -8.91 5.79 23.84
CA THR A 11 -10.00 6.75 23.74
C THR A 11 -10.26 7.13 22.27
N LEU A 12 -9.22 7.39 21.50
CA LEU A 12 -9.33 7.68 20.07
C LEU A 12 -9.98 6.52 19.32
N VAL A 13 -9.53 5.28 19.55
CA VAL A 13 -10.09 4.08 18.94
C VAL A 13 -11.57 3.92 19.25
N ALA A 14 -11.97 4.14 20.50
CA ALA A 14 -13.38 4.09 20.92
C ALA A 14 -14.23 5.15 20.18
N ARG A 15 -13.72 6.38 20.04
CA ARG A 15 -14.42 7.47 19.30
C ARG A 15 -14.60 7.15 17.81
N LEU A 16 -13.70 6.36 17.22
CA LEU A 16 -13.79 5.91 15.84
C LEU A 16 -14.59 4.61 15.68
N GLY A 17 -15.29 4.16 16.72
CA GLY A 17 -16.06 2.90 16.69
C GLY A 17 -15.17 1.67 16.52
N GLY A 18 -13.91 1.75 16.94
CA GLY A 18 -12.92 0.71 16.70
C GLY A 18 -12.97 -0.45 17.69
N LYS A 19 -12.50 -1.61 17.23
CA LYS A 19 -12.32 -2.83 18.04
C LYS A 19 -10.87 -3.25 18.04
N TRP A 20 -10.35 -3.64 19.20
CA TRP A 20 -9.00 -4.15 19.38
C TRP A 20 -8.88 -5.62 19.03
N SER A 21 -7.82 -5.97 18.31
CA SER A 21 -7.36 -7.33 18.10
C SER A 21 -5.86 -7.38 18.43
N GLY A 22 -5.54 -7.85 19.62
CA GLY A 22 -4.18 -7.76 20.17
C GLY A 22 -3.71 -6.29 20.32
N THR A 23 -2.61 -5.93 19.65
CA THR A 23 -2.02 -4.58 19.69
C THR A 23 -2.51 -3.66 18.56
N THR A 24 -3.37 -4.14 17.68
CA THR A 24 -3.93 -3.39 16.55
C THR A 24 -5.43 -3.21 16.74
N ALA A 25 -5.94 -2.02 16.46
CA ALA A 25 -7.38 -1.75 16.41
C ALA A 25 -7.83 -1.53 14.98
N MET A 26 -9.03 -2.02 14.64
CA MET A 26 -9.73 -1.72 13.39
C MET A 26 -10.85 -0.73 13.66
N CYS A 27 -10.84 0.41 12.95
CA CYS A 27 -11.72 1.54 13.15
C CYS A 27 -12.31 2.05 11.83
N HIS A 28 -13.33 2.90 11.91
CA HIS A 28 -13.75 3.69 10.76
C HIS A 28 -12.71 4.77 10.43
N CYS A 29 -12.40 4.92 9.14
CA CYS A 29 -11.42 5.91 8.69
C CYS A 29 -12.07 7.30 8.60
N PRO A 30 -11.52 8.33 9.26
CA PRO A 30 -12.08 9.68 9.21
C PRO A 30 -11.71 10.46 7.95
N ALA A 31 -10.83 9.92 7.10
CA ALA A 31 -10.35 10.58 5.89
C ALA A 31 -11.25 10.30 4.66
N HIS A 32 -12.21 9.39 4.77
CA HIS A 32 -13.22 9.11 3.73
C HIS A 32 -14.55 8.67 4.36
N ALA A 33 -15.61 8.61 3.56
CA ALA A 33 -16.90 8.07 4.00
C ALA A 33 -16.81 6.55 4.17
N ASP A 34 -16.49 6.12 5.39
CA ASP A 34 -16.22 4.71 5.73
C ASP A 34 -17.46 4.05 6.31
N ARG A 35 -18.01 3.06 5.60
CA ARG A 35 -19.18 2.26 6.05
C ARG A 35 -18.77 0.97 6.75
N THR A 36 -17.54 0.52 6.53
CA THR A 36 -17.00 -0.71 7.12
C THR A 36 -15.61 -0.40 7.66
N PRO A 37 -15.29 -0.74 8.92
CA PRO A 37 -14.00 -0.41 9.51
C PRO A 37 -12.83 -0.79 8.61
N SER A 38 -12.11 0.23 8.11
CA SER A 38 -11.01 0.06 7.16
C SER A 38 -9.68 0.62 7.65
N LEU A 39 -9.66 1.29 8.81
CA LEU A 39 -8.47 1.90 9.38
C LEU A 39 -7.87 1.01 10.48
N ALA A 40 -6.69 0.46 10.21
CA ALA A 40 -5.86 -0.18 11.23
C ALA A 40 -5.05 0.88 11.99
N ILE A 41 -5.11 0.87 13.32
CA ILE A 41 -4.33 1.75 14.20
C ILE A 41 -3.59 0.90 15.23
N ARG A 42 -2.32 1.22 15.48
CA ARG A 42 -1.53 0.61 16.55
C ARG A 42 -0.57 1.60 17.17
N GLN A 43 -0.12 1.33 18.40
CA GLN A 43 0.95 2.06 19.06
C GLN A 43 2.28 1.73 18.37
N GLY A 44 3.05 2.75 18.02
CA GLY A 44 4.44 2.64 17.60
C GLY A 44 5.37 3.25 18.64
N ASP A 45 6.69 3.09 18.47
CA ASP A 45 7.71 3.57 19.42
C ASP A 45 7.75 5.10 19.55
N ARG A 46 7.37 5.83 18.49
CA ARG A 46 7.39 7.30 18.44
C ARG A 46 6.03 7.93 18.23
N GLY A 47 4.93 7.17 18.34
CA GLY A 47 3.58 7.66 18.10
C GLY A 47 2.66 6.58 17.57
N ILE A 48 1.56 6.99 16.94
CA ILE A 48 0.60 6.05 16.36
C ILE A 48 0.97 5.69 14.92
N LEU A 49 0.76 4.44 14.57
CA LEU A 49 0.88 3.93 13.21
C LEU A 49 -0.53 3.68 12.65
N VAL A 50 -0.80 4.18 11.46
CA VAL A 50 -2.10 4.09 10.81
C VAL A 50 -1.96 3.48 9.41
N THR A 51 -2.91 2.63 9.04
CA THR A 51 -3.01 2.05 7.69
C THR A 51 -4.48 1.96 7.31
N CYS A 52 -4.89 2.72 6.30
CA CYS A 52 -6.25 2.58 5.75
C CYS A 52 -6.25 1.54 4.63
N HIS A 53 -7.02 0.47 4.81
CA HIS A 53 -7.15 -0.61 3.80
C HIS A 53 -8.00 -0.19 2.61
N ALA A 54 -8.79 0.88 2.73
CA ALA A 54 -9.49 1.51 1.60
C ALA A 54 -8.57 2.41 0.76
N GLY A 55 -7.29 2.59 1.17
CA GLY A 55 -6.27 3.26 0.37
C GLY A 55 -6.06 4.74 0.66
N CYS A 56 -6.61 5.30 1.75
CA CYS A 56 -6.28 6.68 2.17
C CYS A 56 -4.80 6.80 2.50
N ASP A 57 -4.22 7.94 2.14
CA ASP A 57 -2.87 8.28 2.55
C ASP A 57 -2.77 8.46 4.06
N ALA A 58 -1.68 7.97 4.65
CA ALA A 58 -1.46 8.08 6.10
C ALA A 58 -1.46 9.54 6.59
N THR A 59 -1.00 10.49 5.78
CA THR A 59 -0.99 11.92 6.11
C THR A 59 -2.40 12.46 6.18
N ASP A 60 -3.26 12.08 5.25
CA ASP A 60 -4.66 12.52 5.24
C ASP A 60 -5.43 11.92 6.41
N VAL A 61 -5.17 10.65 6.72
CA VAL A 61 -5.71 9.99 7.92
C VAL A 61 -5.26 10.70 9.18
N LEU A 62 -3.95 10.95 9.34
CA LEU A 62 -3.41 11.64 10.52
C LEU A 62 -3.93 13.08 10.64
N ARG A 63 -4.10 13.78 9.52
CA ARG A 63 -4.71 15.12 9.49
C ARG A 63 -6.17 15.08 9.95
N ALA A 64 -6.95 14.10 9.49
CA ALA A 64 -8.33 13.91 9.92
C ALA A 64 -8.41 13.51 11.41
N LEU A 65 -7.53 12.63 11.88
CA LEU A 65 -7.45 12.23 13.28
C LEU A 65 -7.13 13.41 14.21
N ARG A 66 -6.24 14.32 13.80
CA ARG A 66 -5.91 15.54 14.59
C ARG A 66 -7.10 16.48 14.77
N ARG A 67 -8.07 16.48 13.86
CA ARG A 67 -9.31 17.26 13.99
C ARG A 67 -10.29 16.66 15.00
N ILE A 68 -10.19 15.36 15.24
CA ILE A 68 -11.10 14.62 16.13
C ILE A 68 -10.57 14.56 17.57
N ALA A 69 -9.25 14.50 17.73
CA ALA A 69 -8.59 14.41 19.02
C ALA A 69 -7.39 15.35 19.04
N GLU A 70 -7.14 15.98 20.21
CA GLU A 70 -5.87 16.65 20.49
C GLU A 70 -4.77 15.57 20.64
N LEU A 71 -4.28 15.06 19.54
CA LEU A 71 -3.15 14.13 19.56
C LEU A 71 -1.87 14.91 19.86
N PRO A 72 -0.96 14.37 20.70
CA PRO A 72 0.35 14.96 20.90
C PRO A 72 1.02 15.16 19.55
N THR A 73 1.63 16.33 19.37
CA THR A 73 2.21 16.79 18.11
C THR A 73 3.31 15.83 17.66
N ILE A 74 2.97 14.92 16.75
CA ILE A 74 3.99 14.18 15.99
C ILE A 74 4.54 15.21 15.00
N GLY A 75 5.80 15.57 15.15
CA GLY A 75 6.44 16.59 14.33
C GLY A 75 6.34 16.26 12.82
N PRO A 76 6.27 17.27 11.95
CA PRO A 76 6.14 17.08 10.48
C PRO A 76 7.29 16.30 9.85
N ALA A 77 8.43 16.19 10.51
CA ALA A 77 9.61 15.48 10.04
C ALA A 77 9.43 13.95 9.89
N ASP A 78 8.64 13.30 10.76
CA ASP A 78 8.47 11.84 10.70
C ASP A 78 7.52 11.38 9.57
N VAL A 79 6.58 12.23 9.18
CA VAL A 79 5.62 11.89 8.11
C VAL A 79 6.28 12.04 6.73
N SER A 80 7.14 13.04 6.55
CA SER A 80 7.88 13.25 5.31
C SER A 80 8.88 12.13 5.03
N GLY A 81 9.56 11.62 6.04
CA GLY A 81 10.50 10.51 5.92
C GLY A 81 9.84 9.18 5.55
N LEU A 82 8.66 8.89 6.09
CA LEU A 82 7.88 7.69 5.73
C LEU A 82 7.31 7.79 4.31
N GLN A 83 6.85 8.96 3.91
CA GLN A 83 6.33 9.22 2.56
C GLN A 83 7.44 9.15 1.51
N ALA A 84 8.60 9.74 1.77
CA ALA A 84 9.76 9.66 0.88
C ALA A 84 10.25 8.20 0.72
N ARG A 85 10.25 7.41 1.80
CA ARG A 85 10.63 5.98 1.74
C ARG A 85 9.59 5.15 0.99
N GLN A 86 8.30 5.40 1.12
CA GLN A 86 7.27 4.70 0.35
C GLN A 86 7.29 5.11 -1.12
N SER A 87 7.46 6.40 -1.42
CA SER A 87 7.58 6.90 -2.79
C SER A 87 8.82 6.34 -3.49
N SER A 88 9.94 6.22 -2.79
CA SER A 88 11.16 5.62 -3.34
C SER A 88 11.02 4.11 -3.56
N ALA A 89 10.28 3.39 -2.71
CA ALA A 89 10.17 1.94 -2.79
C ALA A 89 9.44 1.45 -4.05
N TYR A 90 8.28 2.03 -4.39
CA TYR A 90 7.56 1.59 -5.60
C TYR A 90 8.28 2.02 -6.87
N LEU A 91 8.93 3.20 -6.88
CA LEU A 91 9.74 3.65 -8.01
C LEU A 91 10.97 2.75 -8.20
N ALA A 92 11.66 2.37 -7.13
CA ALA A 92 12.79 1.45 -7.20
C ALA A 92 12.38 0.07 -7.78
N ILE A 93 11.25 -0.49 -7.32
CA ILE A 93 10.72 -1.75 -7.86
C ILE A 93 10.33 -1.58 -9.34
N TRP A 94 9.72 -0.45 -9.70
CA TRP A 94 9.36 -0.16 -11.09
C TRP A 94 10.58 -0.07 -11.99
N GLN A 95 11.63 0.65 -11.56
CA GLN A 95 12.88 0.82 -12.29
C GLN A 95 13.66 -0.48 -12.45
N ALA A 96 13.60 -1.37 -11.46
CA ALA A 96 14.21 -2.70 -11.53
C ALA A 96 13.43 -3.67 -12.44
N GLY A 97 12.20 -3.32 -12.83
CA GLY A 97 11.42 -4.05 -13.82
C GLY A 97 11.95 -3.83 -15.23
N ARG A 98 11.78 -4.84 -16.10
CA ARG A 98 12.11 -4.83 -17.52
C ARG A 98 10.86 -4.97 -18.39
N GLN A 99 11.00 -4.80 -19.69
CA GLN A 99 9.92 -5.05 -20.65
C GLN A 99 9.37 -6.46 -20.51
N ILE A 100 8.09 -6.65 -20.84
CA ILE A 100 7.37 -7.92 -20.59
C ILE A 100 7.60 -8.95 -21.69
N GLU A 101 8.11 -8.55 -22.86
CA GLU A 101 8.31 -9.39 -24.04
C GLU A 101 9.24 -10.58 -23.70
N GLY A 102 8.83 -11.77 -24.12
CA GLY A 102 9.53 -13.02 -23.85
C GLY A 102 9.51 -13.46 -22.37
N THR A 103 8.68 -12.83 -21.54
CA THR A 103 8.63 -13.12 -20.09
C THR A 103 7.35 -13.83 -19.67
N LEU A 104 7.35 -14.27 -18.39
CA LEU A 104 6.18 -14.83 -17.72
C LEU A 104 4.99 -13.82 -17.66
N ALA A 105 5.31 -12.52 -17.58
CA ALA A 105 4.30 -11.47 -17.58
C ALA A 105 3.60 -11.36 -18.94
N GLU A 106 4.32 -11.49 -20.04
CA GLU A 106 3.70 -11.54 -21.36
C GLU A 106 2.76 -12.74 -21.52
N ARG A 107 3.21 -13.93 -21.08
CA ARG A 107 2.34 -15.12 -21.08
C ARG A 107 1.05 -14.88 -20.31
N TYR A 108 1.14 -14.29 -19.11
CA TYR A 108 -0.03 -13.95 -18.30
C TYR A 108 -0.96 -12.99 -19.04
N VAL A 109 -0.43 -11.89 -19.58
CA VAL A 109 -1.23 -10.85 -20.27
C VAL A 109 -1.88 -11.40 -21.54
N ARG A 110 -1.09 -12.05 -22.40
CA ARG A 110 -1.55 -12.52 -23.73
C ARG A 110 -2.38 -13.80 -23.63
N GLN A 111 -1.89 -14.82 -22.94
CA GLN A 111 -2.49 -16.16 -22.96
C GLN A 111 -3.52 -16.37 -21.86
N VAL A 112 -3.30 -15.80 -20.66
CA VAL A 112 -4.23 -15.98 -19.54
C VAL A 112 -5.31 -14.89 -19.51
N ARG A 113 -4.95 -13.64 -19.83
CA ARG A 113 -5.87 -12.49 -19.80
C ARG A 113 -6.42 -12.09 -21.17
N ASN A 114 -5.84 -12.62 -22.24
CA ASN A 114 -6.19 -12.30 -23.64
C ASN A 114 -6.18 -10.78 -23.96
N ILE A 115 -5.20 -10.06 -23.41
CA ILE A 115 -5.04 -8.60 -23.60
C ILE A 115 -3.99 -8.37 -24.68
N TRP A 116 -4.37 -7.71 -25.80
CA TRP A 116 -3.51 -7.44 -26.95
C TRP A 116 -3.25 -5.94 -27.19
N ALA A 117 -3.74 -5.07 -26.31
CA ALA A 117 -3.49 -3.63 -26.33
C ALA A 117 -2.00 -3.28 -26.11
N PRO A 118 -1.56 -2.05 -26.44
CA PRO A 118 -0.26 -1.52 -26.04
C PRO A 118 -0.04 -1.64 -24.51
N LEU A 119 1.20 -1.90 -24.09
CA LEU A 119 1.52 -2.31 -22.72
C LEU A 119 2.60 -1.43 -22.09
N ASP A 120 2.63 -0.14 -22.44
CA ASP A 120 3.66 0.82 -22.02
C ASP A 120 3.77 0.97 -20.50
N ASP A 121 2.66 0.79 -19.78
CA ASP A 121 2.58 0.84 -18.33
C ASP A 121 2.78 -0.53 -17.66
N LEU A 122 3.33 -1.51 -18.38
CA LEU A 122 3.62 -2.84 -17.85
C LEU A 122 5.13 -3.10 -17.80
N ARG A 123 5.58 -3.75 -16.73
CA ARG A 123 6.96 -4.27 -16.60
C ARG A 123 6.95 -5.64 -15.96
N TYR A 124 7.97 -6.42 -16.23
CA TYR A 124 8.23 -7.71 -15.57
C TYR A 124 9.34 -7.58 -14.56
N HIS A 125 9.11 -8.03 -13.33
CA HIS A 125 10.13 -8.12 -12.31
C HIS A 125 10.35 -9.60 -11.92
N PRO A 126 11.54 -10.18 -12.20
CA PRO A 126 11.77 -11.62 -12.01
C PRO A 126 11.79 -12.03 -10.53
N ARG A 127 12.13 -11.11 -9.62
CA ARG A 127 12.26 -11.33 -8.18
C ARG A 127 11.66 -10.18 -7.39
N CYS A 128 10.40 -9.88 -7.63
CA CYS A 128 9.70 -8.80 -6.92
C CYS A 128 9.55 -9.14 -5.44
N PRO A 129 9.91 -8.21 -4.52
CA PRO A 129 9.77 -8.45 -3.09
C PRO A 129 8.29 -8.52 -2.69
N ARG A 130 7.96 -9.53 -1.87
CA ARG A 130 6.65 -9.77 -1.26
C ARG A 130 6.81 -9.91 0.25
N GLY A 131 5.95 -9.24 1.04
CA GLY A 131 6.05 -9.21 2.49
C GLY A 131 6.92 -8.07 3.02
N GLN A 132 7.23 -8.09 4.30
CA GLN A 132 7.97 -7.04 5.01
C GLN A 132 9.02 -7.63 5.96
N GLY A 133 10.08 -6.86 6.19
CA GLY A 133 11.13 -7.18 7.16
C GLY A 133 11.82 -8.52 6.86
N ARG A 134 11.95 -9.38 7.88
CA ARG A 134 12.60 -10.69 7.75
C ARG A 134 11.79 -11.75 7.00
N LEU A 135 10.52 -11.49 6.73
CA LEU A 135 9.61 -12.41 6.03
C LEU A 135 9.48 -12.07 4.53
N VAL A 136 10.39 -11.25 3.99
CA VAL A 136 10.40 -10.92 2.56
C VAL A 136 10.72 -12.18 1.75
N GLN A 137 9.80 -12.50 0.84
CA GLN A 137 9.98 -13.50 -0.21
C GLN A 137 10.14 -12.81 -1.56
N PHE A 138 10.75 -13.47 -2.51
CA PHE A 138 10.96 -12.96 -3.85
C PHE A 138 10.27 -13.84 -4.87
N GLN A 139 9.37 -13.26 -5.65
CA GLN A 139 8.60 -13.97 -6.67
C GLN A 139 8.54 -13.18 -7.97
N PRO A 140 8.41 -13.82 -9.14
CA PRO A 140 8.17 -13.12 -10.38
C PRO A 140 6.83 -12.39 -10.32
N ALA A 141 6.80 -11.16 -10.85
CA ALA A 141 5.60 -10.34 -10.87
C ALA A 141 5.47 -9.52 -12.16
N LEU A 142 4.24 -9.36 -12.63
CA LEU A 142 3.86 -8.28 -13.52
C LEU A 142 3.68 -7.03 -12.67
N LEU A 143 4.32 -5.96 -13.07
CA LEU A 143 4.16 -4.62 -12.51
C LEU A 143 3.26 -3.81 -13.43
N VAL A 144 2.28 -3.13 -12.85
CA VAL A 144 1.38 -2.22 -13.57
C VAL A 144 1.53 -0.83 -12.96
N ALA A 145 1.94 0.15 -13.76
CA ALA A 145 2.03 1.53 -13.30
C ALA A 145 0.63 2.12 -13.11
N MET A 146 0.45 2.84 -12.03
CA MET A 146 -0.74 3.64 -11.75
C MET A 146 -0.35 5.11 -11.77
N ARG A 147 -0.94 5.88 -12.70
CA ARG A 147 -0.55 7.26 -12.94
C ARG A 147 -1.60 8.24 -12.45
N ARG A 148 -1.12 9.43 -12.09
CA ARG A 148 -1.91 10.63 -11.86
C ARG A 148 -1.17 11.79 -12.50
N ALA A 149 -1.85 12.55 -13.37
CA ALA A 149 -1.24 13.66 -14.12
C ALA A 149 0.08 13.27 -14.84
N GLY A 150 0.13 12.05 -15.40
CA GLY A 150 1.31 11.52 -16.11
C GLY A 150 2.38 10.89 -15.21
N GLU A 151 2.40 11.16 -13.93
CA GLU A 151 3.40 10.62 -13.00
C GLU A 151 2.96 9.28 -12.38
N ILE A 152 3.90 8.37 -12.20
CA ILE A 152 3.65 7.11 -11.49
C ILE A 152 3.51 7.43 -10.00
N VAL A 153 2.34 7.18 -9.43
CA VAL A 153 2.03 7.40 -8.01
C VAL A 153 1.90 6.11 -7.22
N ALA A 154 1.73 5.00 -7.91
CA ALA A 154 1.68 3.67 -7.33
C ALA A 154 2.01 2.62 -8.39
N ILE A 155 2.29 1.40 -7.95
CA ILE A 155 2.36 0.22 -8.82
C ILE A 155 1.46 -0.88 -8.25
N GLN A 156 0.75 -1.59 -9.12
CA GLN A 156 0.17 -2.87 -8.78
C GLN A 156 1.18 -3.97 -9.10
N ARG A 157 1.45 -4.83 -8.15
CA ARG A 157 2.30 -6.01 -8.28
C ARG A 157 1.40 -7.24 -8.37
N ILE A 158 1.41 -7.90 -9.50
CA ILE A 158 0.66 -9.14 -9.74
C ILE A 158 1.67 -10.27 -9.74
N PHE A 159 1.73 -10.99 -8.63
CA PHE A 159 2.66 -12.11 -8.45
C PHE A 159 2.22 -13.30 -9.28
N LEU A 160 3.16 -13.93 -9.98
CA LEU A 160 2.90 -14.97 -10.96
C LEU A 160 3.49 -16.30 -10.49
N ASP A 161 2.76 -17.37 -10.72
CA ASP A 161 3.27 -18.73 -10.58
C ASP A 161 4.24 -19.03 -11.73
N PRO A 162 5.49 -19.45 -11.46
CA PRO A 162 6.50 -19.66 -12.49
C PRO A 162 6.13 -20.76 -13.51
N SER A 163 5.35 -21.74 -13.12
CA SER A 163 5.01 -22.90 -13.95
C SER A 163 3.80 -22.65 -14.83
N THR A 164 2.76 -22.01 -14.28
CA THR A 164 1.46 -21.84 -14.95
C THR A 164 1.27 -20.46 -15.55
N ALA A 165 2.06 -19.46 -15.15
CA ALA A 165 1.87 -18.04 -15.42
C ALA A 165 0.57 -17.43 -14.86
N HIS A 166 -0.23 -18.17 -14.07
CA HIS A 166 -1.38 -17.60 -13.39
C HIS A 166 -0.96 -16.70 -12.23
N TYR A 167 -1.80 -15.73 -11.88
CA TYR A 167 -1.53 -14.89 -10.72
C TYR A 167 -1.78 -15.65 -9.41
N THR A 168 -0.93 -15.43 -8.42
CA THR A 168 -1.11 -15.97 -7.06
C THR A 168 -1.64 -14.91 -6.10
N GLU A 169 -1.23 -13.65 -6.27
CA GLU A 169 -1.63 -12.54 -5.41
C GLU A 169 -1.49 -11.21 -6.16
N LYS A 170 -2.27 -10.21 -5.72
CA LYS A 170 -2.20 -8.83 -6.22
C LYS A 170 -2.03 -7.87 -5.05
N LEU A 171 -0.98 -7.05 -5.07
CA LEU A 171 -0.68 -6.06 -4.04
C LEU A 171 -0.41 -4.71 -4.68
N VAL A 172 -0.90 -3.64 -4.07
CA VAL A 172 -0.60 -2.26 -4.47
C VAL A 172 0.45 -1.66 -3.55
N LEU A 173 1.40 -0.92 -4.12
CA LEU A 173 2.40 -0.16 -3.39
C LEU A 173 2.43 1.27 -3.92
N GLY A 174 2.26 2.27 -3.04
CA GLY A 174 2.15 3.68 -3.39
C GLY A 174 0.74 4.24 -3.17
N ARG A 175 0.46 5.41 -3.75
CA ARG A 175 -0.78 6.18 -3.54
C ARG A 175 -1.78 5.95 -4.66
N ALA A 176 -2.53 4.86 -4.60
CA ALA A 176 -3.46 4.48 -5.66
C ALA A 176 -4.75 5.32 -5.73
N ILE A 177 -5.10 6.12 -4.69
CA ILE A 177 -6.34 6.90 -4.66
C ILE A 177 -6.36 7.92 -5.80
N GLY A 178 -7.40 7.87 -6.64
CA GLY A 178 -7.55 8.75 -7.81
C GLY A 178 -6.51 8.53 -8.91
N ALA A 179 -5.76 7.45 -8.86
CA ALA A 179 -4.92 7.00 -9.96
C ALA A 179 -5.74 6.11 -10.90
N ALA A 180 -5.59 6.30 -12.20
CA ALA A 180 -6.21 5.48 -13.22
C ALA A 180 -5.13 4.70 -14.00
N TRP A 181 -5.55 3.61 -14.62
CA TRP A 181 -4.82 3.01 -15.72
C TRP A 181 -5.06 3.91 -16.93
N THR A 182 -4.03 4.41 -17.53
CA THR A 182 -4.13 5.02 -18.86
C THR A 182 -3.86 3.93 -19.88
N ASN A 183 -4.93 3.54 -20.60
CA ASN A 183 -4.77 2.79 -21.86
C ASN A 183 -4.19 3.71 -22.91
#